data_ba9e20072064756bbfac21c16ec3bed2
#
_entry.id   ba9e20072064756bbfac21c16ec3bed2
#
_cell.length_a   1.000
_cell.length_b   1.000
_cell.length_c   1.000
_cell.angle_alpha   90.00
_cell.angle_beta   90.00
_cell.angle_gamma   90.00
#
_symmetry.space_group_name_H-M   'P 1'
#
loop_
_entity.id
_entity.type
_entity.pdbx_description
1 polymer ?
#
loop_
_entity_poly.entity_id
_entity_poly.type
_entity_poly.pdbx_seq_one_letter_code
_entity_poly.pdbx_strand_id
1 'polypeptide(L)'
;MKKAEVLALIPARGGSKSVPRKNLLDVAGKPLIAYSIGHARDCSLVTRTIVSTDDDEIADVSRRFGAEIPFRRPAEAATDTATDLQVFRHALLFFQERGYTPELVVHLRPTGPVRHVHLIERAIGLMLRHPEADSLRSIGLAEQTPYKMWRIEGQYLQQALPLEGFPESHSMPRQKLPAVYHQNGYVDIVRPRTILEMDSMVGHTVLPFVVEGKIHELDYPEQIPALAAAVERWQRGEPDPEPEKHRHSA
;
A
#
# COMPACT_ATOMS: atom_id res chain seq x y z
N MET A 1 -6.60 6.38 29.52
CA MET A 1 -7.19 5.62 28.39
C MET A 1 -6.20 4.55 27.97
N LYS A 2 -6.63 3.31 27.72
CA LYS A 2 -5.77 2.25 27.19
C LYS A 2 -5.29 2.67 25.80
N LYS A 3 -4.00 2.55 25.53
CA LYS A 3 -3.44 2.84 24.19
C LYS A 3 -4.04 1.84 23.19
N ALA A 4 -4.45 2.32 22.02
CA ALA A 4 -4.96 1.45 20.95
C ALA A 4 -3.87 0.47 20.51
N GLU A 5 -4.25 -0.79 20.31
CA GLU A 5 -3.35 -1.81 19.77
C GLU A 5 -3.35 -1.73 18.25
N VAL A 6 -2.24 -1.26 17.68
CA VAL A 6 -2.07 -1.05 16.24
C VAL A 6 -0.96 -1.96 15.72
N LEU A 7 -1.34 -2.92 14.87
CA LEU A 7 -0.44 -3.88 14.25
C LEU A 7 -0.02 -3.40 12.86
N ALA A 8 1.26 -3.14 12.63
CA ALA A 8 1.76 -3.01 11.26
C ALA A 8 2.07 -4.42 10.70
N LEU A 9 1.45 -4.76 9.59
CA LEU A 9 1.68 -6.02 8.87
C LEU A 9 2.32 -5.73 7.50
N ILE A 10 3.48 -6.33 7.29
CA ILE A 10 4.31 -6.17 6.09
C ILE A 10 4.37 -7.52 5.37
N PRO A 11 3.59 -7.72 4.29
CA PRO A 11 3.62 -8.96 3.53
C PRO A 11 4.85 -9.00 2.61
N ALA A 12 5.70 -10.02 2.75
CA ALA A 12 6.93 -10.16 1.97
C ALA A 12 7.18 -11.62 1.62
N ARG A 13 6.67 -12.08 0.47
CA ARG A 13 6.94 -13.43 -0.03
C ARG A 13 8.32 -13.54 -0.67
N GLY A 14 8.91 -14.75 -0.69
CA GLY A 14 10.20 -15.04 -1.32
C GLY A 14 10.14 -15.05 -2.85
N GLY A 15 9.03 -15.53 -3.41
CA GLY A 15 8.83 -15.74 -4.85
C GLY A 15 8.35 -14.51 -5.62
N SER A 16 9.18 -13.46 -5.78
CA SER A 16 8.84 -12.34 -6.65
C SER A 16 9.21 -12.64 -8.10
N LYS A 17 8.25 -12.55 -9.04
CA LYS A 17 8.45 -12.83 -10.47
C LYS A 17 9.01 -11.66 -11.25
N SER A 18 8.49 -10.46 -11.04
CA SER A 18 8.89 -9.28 -11.81
C SER A 18 10.31 -8.82 -11.47
N VAL A 19 10.69 -8.86 -10.19
CA VAL A 19 12.04 -8.56 -9.71
C VAL A 19 12.45 -9.69 -8.77
N PRO A 20 13.39 -10.58 -9.17
CA PRO A 20 13.86 -11.66 -8.30
C PRO A 20 14.37 -11.13 -6.97
N ARG A 21 13.99 -11.77 -5.86
CA ARG A 21 14.40 -11.38 -4.49
C ARG A 21 14.06 -9.92 -4.14
N LYS A 22 13.01 -9.34 -4.75
CA LYS A 22 12.61 -7.92 -4.65
C LYS A 22 12.73 -7.35 -3.22
N ASN A 23 12.22 -8.07 -2.22
CA ASN A 23 12.19 -7.60 -0.83
C ASN A 23 13.58 -7.45 -0.20
N LEU A 24 14.57 -8.16 -0.71
CA LEU A 24 15.99 -8.13 -0.26
C LEU A 24 16.89 -7.30 -1.16
N LEU A 25 16.35 -6.77 -2.27
CA LEU A 25 17.12 -5.93 -3.18
C LEU A 25 17.68 -4.73 -2.41
N ASP A 26 18.98 -4.50 -2.56
CA ASP A 26 19.60 -3.30 -2.02
C ASP A 26 19.10 -2.06 -2.79
N VAL A 27 18.56 -1.11 -2.04
CA VAL A 27 18.12 0.19 -2.56
C VAL A 27 18.75 1.26 -1.66
N ALA A 28 19.67 2.03 -2.19
CA ALA A 28 20.36 3.10 -1.44
C ALA A 28 20.93 2.60 -0.08
N GLY A 29 21.61 1.45 -0.10
CA GLY A 29 22.37 0.88 1.03
C GLY A 29 21.54 0.10 2.05
N LYS A 30 20.26 -0.20 1.76
CA LYS A 30 19.41 -1.04 2.63
C LYS A 30 18.53 -1.99 1.81
N PRO A 31 18.25 -3.21 2.32
CA PRO A 31 17.23 -4.07 1.72
C PRO A 31 15.88 -3.35 1.63
N LEU A 32 15.17 -3.50 0.52
CA LEU A 32 13.91 -2.81 0.26
C LEU A 32 12.88 -2.95 1.41
N ILE A 33 12.76 -4.15 1.99
CA ILE A 33 11.86 -4.41 3.12
C ILE A 33 12.20 -3.59 4.37
N ALA A 34 13.48 -3.25 4.56
CA ALA A 34 13.95 -2.54 5.75
C ALA A 34 13.33 -1.14 5.90
N TYR A 35 12.97 -0.50 4.78
CA TYR A 35 12.30 0.80 4.80
C TYR A 35 10.91 0.71 5.42
N SER A 36 10.08 -0.25 4.99
CA SER A 36 8.74 -0.43 5.57
C SER A 36 8.79 -0.85 7.04
N ILE A 37 9.78 -1.66 7.43
CA ILE A 37 10.01 -2.00 8.85
C ILE A 37 10.39 -0.74 9.64
N GLY A 38 11.31 0.08 9.12
CA GLY A 38 11.70 1.35 9.74
C GLY A 38 10.51 2.28 9.93
N HIS A 39 9.72 2.51 8.88
CA HIS A 39 8.51 3.35 8.97
C HIS A 39 7.51 2.86 10.04
N ALA A 40 7.31 1.54 10.14
CA ALA A 40 6.43 0.97 11.17
C ALA A 40 6.97 1.19 12.58
N ARG A 41 8.27 1.00 12.79
CA ARG A 41 8.94 1.14 14.09
C ARG A 41 9.05 2.60 14.54
N ASP A 42 9.28 3.51 13.60
CA ASP A 42 9.41 4.94 13.88
C ASP A 42 8.03 5.60 14.11
N CYS A 43 6.92 4.93 13.75
CA CYS A 43 5.56 5.40 13.99
C CYS A 43 5.17 5.17 15.45
N SER A 44 4.96 6.25 16.20
CA SER A 44 4.65 6.21 17.64
C SER A 44 3.31 5.53 17.98
N LEU A 45 2.41 5.45 17.01
CA LEU A 45 1.09 4.81 17.17
C LEU A 45 1.11 3.32 16.88
N VAL A 46 2.11 2.79 16.19
CA VAL A 46 2.26 1.34 15.96
C VAL A 46 2.75 0.67 17.25
N THR A 47 2.09 -0.40 17.66
CA THR A 47 2.45 -1.16 18.87
C THR A 47 3.25 -2.41 18.55
N ARG A 48 3.05 -3.00 17.35
CA ARG A 48 3.79 -4.18 16.89
C ARG A 48 4.06 -4.10 15.40
N THR A 49 5.27 -4.52 15.00
CA THR A 49 5.69 -4.57 13.58
C THR A 49 5.96 -6.01 13.20
N ILE A 50 5.09 -6.57 12.35
CA ILE A 50 5.12 -7.97 11.91
C ILE A 50 5.45 -8.05 10.43
N VAL A 51 6.39 -8.92 10.08
CA VAL A 51 6.59 -9.33 8.69
C VAL A 51 6.01 -10.73 8.51
N SER A 52 5.13 -10.88 7.52
CA SER A 52 4.60 -12.17 7.09
C SER A 52 5.38 -12.65 5.88
N THR A 53 6.15 -13.73 6.03
CA THR A 53 6.99 -14.30 4.97
C THR A 53 7.01 -15.82 5.02
N ASP A 54 7.23 -16.43 3.86
CA ASP A 54 7.49 -17.86 3.63
C ASP A 54 8.99 -18.17 3.45
N ASP A 55 9.84 -17.15 3.48
CA ASP A 55 11.27 -17.20 3.14
C ASP A 55 12.14 -16.92 4.35
N ASP A 56 13.10 -17.80 4.62
CA ASP A 56 13.94 -17.72 5.82
C ASP A 56 14.93 -16.56 5.76
N GLU A 57 15.46 -16.21 4.58
CA GLU A 57 16.38 -15.08 4.44
C GLU A 57 15.64 -13.74 4.65
N ILE A 58 14.42 -13.61 4.11
CA ILE A 58 13.57 -12.44 4.38
C ILE A 58 13.25 -12.36 5.88
N ALA A 59 12.95 -13.50 6.52
CA ALA A 59 12.69 -13.54 7.95
C ALA A 59 13.90 -13.06 8.78
N ASP A 60 15.11 -13.53 8.46
CA ASP A 60 16.33 -13.17 9.17
C ASP A 60 16.71 -11.70 8.94
N VAL A 61 16.59 -11.21 7.72
CA VAL A 61 16.78 -9.79 7.43
C VAL A 61 15.77 -8.95 8.21
N SER A 62 14.50 -9.33 8.19
CA SER A 62 13.44 -8.58 8.89
C SER A 62 13.68 -8.50 10.41
N ARG A 63 14.12 -9.59 11.03
CA ARG A 63 14.49 -9.60 12.47
C ARG A 63 15.65 -8.65 12.76
N ARG A 64 16.67 -8.61 11.90
CA ARG A 64 17.83 -7.69 12.05
C ARG A 64 17.40 -6.23 12.00
N PHE A 65 16.36 -5.90 11.24
CA PHE A 65 15.80 -4.55 11.19
C PHE A 65 14.71 -4.30 12.25
N GLY A 66 14.42 -5.31 13.11
CA GLY A 66 13.58 -5.16 14.29
C GLY A 66 12.12 -5.47 14.10
N ALA A 67 11.74 -6.21 13.06
CA ALA A 67 10.41 -6.77 12.92
C ALA A 67 10.28 -8.10 13.66
N GLU A 68 9.08 -8.40 14.12
CA GLU A 68 8.72 -9.71 14.65
C GLU A 68 8.33 -10.66 13.51
N ILE A 69 8.77 -11.94 13.63
CA ILE A 69 8.40 -13.03 12.73
C ILE A 69 7.82 -14.16 13.60
N PRO A 70 6.57 -14.01 14.06
CA PRO A 70 5.99 -14.95 15.03
C PRO A 70 5.51 -16.25 14.40
N PHE A 71 5.40 -16.29 13.08
CA PHE A 71 4.97 -17.44 12.29
C PHE A 71 5.69 -17.48 10.94
N ARG A 72 5.70 -18.66 10.31
CA ARG A 72 6.00 -18.79 8.90
C ARG A 72 4.70 -18.72 8.11
N ARG A 73 4.67 -17.91 7.05
CA ARG A 73 3.51 -17.85 6.15
C ARG A 73 3.31 -19.21 5.50
N PRO A 74 2.09 -19.78 5.54
CA PRO A 74 1.80 -21.05 4.87
C PRO A 74 1.90 -20.92 3.35
N ALA A 75 2.26 -22.02 2.68
CA ALA A 75 2.55 -22.04 1.24
C ALA A 75 1.35 -21.57 0.39
N GLU A 76 0.13 -21.92 0.79
CA GLU A 76 -1.10 -21.51 0.11
C GLU A 76 -1.33 -19.99 0.11
N ALA A 77 -0.83 -19.28 1.15
CA ALA A 77 -0.86 -17.83 1.24
C ALA A 77 0.39 -17.15 0.64
N ALA A 78 1.32 -17.92 0.07
CA ALA A 78 2.57 -17.43 -0.53
C ALA A 78 2.62 -17.61 -2.06
N THR A 79 1.55 -18.13 -2.67
CA THR A 79 1.45 -18.32 -4.13
C THR A 79 1.38 -16.98 -4.87
N ASP A 80 1.56 -17.01 -6.21
CA ASP A 80 1.44 -15.83 -7.06
C ASP A 80 0.04 -15.25 -7.11
N THR A 81 -0.97 -16.07 -6.86
CA THR A 81 -2.39 -15.71 -6.85
C THR A 81 -2.92 -15.45 -5.44
N ALA A 82 -2.10 -15.64 -4.40
CA ALA A 82 -2.49 -15.36 -3.03
C ALA A 82 -2.80 -13.87 -2.86
N THR A 83 -3.96 -13.59 -2.31
CA THR A 83 -4.42 -12.23 -2.05
C THR A 83 -3.91 -11.70 -0.72
N ASP A 84 -3.87 -10.38 -0.56
CA ASP A 84 -3.59 -9.72 0.72
C ASP A 84 -4.56 -10.22 1.81
N LEU A 85 -5.83 -10.46 1.46
CA LEU A 85 -6.84 -10.96 2.38
C LEU A 85 -6.42 -12.29 3.05
N GLN A 86 -5.91 -13.24 2.28
CA GLN A 86 -5.43 -14.53 2.81
C GLN A 86 -4.26 -14.36 3.78
N VAL A 87 -3.31 -13.48 3.43
CA VAL A 87 -2.14 -13.18 4.26
C VAL A 87 -2.55 -12.52 5.59
N PHE A 88 -3.43 -11.53 5.51
CA PHE A 88 -3.90 -10.78 6.68
C PHE A 88 -4.79 -11.63 7.58
N ARG A 89 -5.68 -12.43 7.00
CA ARG A 89 -6.51 -13.38 7.74
C ARG A 89 -5.66 -14.38 8.51
N HIS A 90 -4.66 -15.00 7.86
CA HIS A 90 -3.74 -15.92 8.53
C HIS A 90 -3.06 -15.26 9.74
N ALA A 91 -2.52 -14.06 9.57
CA ALA A 91 -1.86 -13.34 10.67
C ALA A 91 -2.83 -13.04 11.82
N LEU A 92 -4.04 -12.59 11.52
CA LEU A 92 -5.04 -12.24 12.54
C LEU A 92 -5.53 -13.48 13.30
N LEU A 93 -5.80 -14.59 12.63
CA LEU A 93 -6.19 -15.86 13.27
C LEU A 93 -5.08 -16.37 14.18
N PHE A 94 -3.81 -16.34 13.72
CA PHE A 94 -2.66 -16.71 14.53
C PHE A 94 -2.60 -15.92 15.86
N PHE A 95 -2.84 -14.62 15.81
CA PHE A 95 -2.82 -13.78 17.00
C PHE A 95 -4.05 -13.98 17.87
N GLN A 96 -5.22 -14.14 17.29
CA GLN A 96 -6.48 -14.37 18.01
C GLN A 96 -6.42 -15.65 18.85
N GLU A 97 -5.85 -16.74 18.32
CA GLU A 97 -5.62 -17.98 19.06
C GLU A 97 -4.69 -17.81 20.28
N ARG A 98 -3.91 -16.72 20.29
CA ARG A 98 -2.96 -16.38 21.38
C ARG A 98 -3.44 -15.24 22.25
N GLY A 99 -4.73 -14.92 22.16
CA GLY A 99 -5.37 -13.89 23.00
C GLY A 99 -5.01 -12.45 22.63
N TYR A 100 -4.46 -12.20 21.42
CA TYR A 100 -4.16 -10.86 20.95
C TYR A 100 -5.04 -10.49 19.76
N THR A 101 -5.75 -9.38 19.86
CA THR A 101 -6.53 -8.80 18.76
C THR A 101 -6.20 -7.31 18.66
N PRO A 102 -5.57 -6.85 17.58
CA PRO A 102 -5.31 -5.42 17.39
C PRO A 102 -6.63 -4.67 17.12
N GLU A 103 -6.64 -3.38 17.39
CA GLU A 103 -7.75 -2.50 17.02
C GLU A 103 -7.69 -2.14 15.53
N LEU A 104 -6.48 -1.95 15.02
CA LEU A 104 -6.20 -1.63 13.62
C LEU A 104 -5.03 -2.48 13.09
N VAL A 105 -5.11 -2.81 11.80
CA VAL A 105 -4.00 -3.40 11.05
C VAL A 105 -3.57 -2.43 9.96
N VAL A 106 -2.33 -1.99 10.01
CA VAL A 106 -1.70 -1.10 9.02
C VAL A 106 -0.94 -1.95 8.01
N HIS A 107 -1.32 -1.85 6.76
CA HIS A 107 -0.65 -2.52 5.65
C HIS A 107 0.44 -1.61 5.09
N LEU A 108 1.69 -2.00 5.22
CA LEU A 108 2.85 -1.33 4.63
C LEU A 108 3.52 -2.24 3.62
N ARG A 109 3.30 -1.97 2.33
CA ARG A 109 3.92 -2.74 1.25
C ARG A 109 5.42 -2.48 1.21
N PRO A 110 6.29 -3.52 1.11
CA PRO A 110 7.73 -3.34 0.96
C PRO A 110 8.12 -2.52 -0.27
N THR A 111 7.32 -2.60 -1.33
CA THR A 111 7.58 -1.99 -2.64
C THR A 111 7.66 -0.47 -2.64
N GLY A 112 7.11 0.19 -1.61
CA GLY A 112 7.14 1.65 -1.46
C GLY A 112 8.10 2.09 -0.35
N PRO A 113 9.39 2.31 -0.60
CA PRO A 113 10.36 2.67 0.43
C PRO A 113 10.31 4.13 0.88
N VAL A 114 9.69 5.01 0.10
CA VAL A 114 9.59 6.44 0.41
C VAL A 114 8.27 6.74 1.09
N ARG A 115 8.29 6.93 2.40
CA ARG A 115 7.13 7.31 3.21
C ARG A 115 7.51 8.28 4.31
N HIS A 116 6.62 9.17 4.65
CA HIS A 116 6.74 10.06 5.81
C HIS A 116 5.92 9.50 6.98
N VAL A 117 6.57 9.22 8.09
CA VAL A 117 5.97 8.59 9.28
C VAL A 117 4.76 9.39 9.78
N HIS A 118 4.83 10.73 9.78
CA HIS A 118 3.71 11.57 10.21
C HIS A 118 2.43 11.37 9.38
N LEU A 119 2.53 10.97 8.10
CA LEU A 119 1.35 10.64 7.28
C LEU A 119 0.74 9.29 7.72
N ILE A 120 1.57 8.31 8.10
CA ILE A 120 1.09 7.05 8.67
C ILE A 120 0.36 7.32 9.99
N GLU A 121 0.93 8.15 10.86
CA GLU A 121 0.30 8.56 12.13
C GLU A 121 -1.03 9.30 11.91
N ARG A 122 -1.09 10.19 10.92
CA ARG A 122 -2.34 10.87 10.55
C ARG A 122 -3.41 9.89 10.06
N ALA A 123 -3.03 8.91 9.23
CA ALA A 123 -3.95 7.88 8.74
C ALA A 123 -4.49 7.01 9.89
N ILE A 124 -3.62 6.55 10.80
CA ILE A 124 -4.03 5.81 12.00
C ILE A 124 -4.96 6.67 12.87
N GLY A 125 -4.59 7.92 13.14
CA GLY A 125 -5.41 8.85 13.92
C GLY A 125 -6.77 9.11 13.28
N LEU A 126 -6.87 9.14 11.94
CA LEU A 126 -8.13 9.25 11.23
C LEU A 126 -9.02 8.02 11.47
N MET A 127 -8.47 6.81 11.32
CA MET A 127 -9.21 5.56 11.59
C MET A 127 -9.68 5.44 13.04
N LEU A 128 -8.88 5.89 14.00
CA LEU A 128 -9.25 5.85 15.43
C LEU A 128 -10.41 6.81 15.76
N ARG A 129 -10.53 7.94 15.05
CA ARG A 129 -11.63 8.89 15.22
C ARG A 129 -12.93 8.44 14.52
N HIS A 130 -12.87 7.46 13.63
CA HIS A 130 -13.99 6.93 12.85
C HIS A 130 -14.23 5.44 13.13
N PRO A 131 -14.81 5.08 14.30
CA PRO A 131 -15.02 3.68 14.68
C PRO A 131 -16.00 2.95 13.75
N GLU A 132 -16.86 3.67 13.04
CA GLU A 132 -17.80 3.14 12.04
C GLU A 132 -17.09 2.69 10.76
N ALA A 133 -15.92 3.26 10.44
CA ALA A 133 -15.20 2.92 9.22
C ALA A 133 -14.58 1.51 9.30
N ASP A 134 -14.68 0.76 8.22
CA ASP A 134 -14.14 -0.59 8.08
C ASP A 134 -12.66 -0.55 7.67
N SER A 135 -12.31 0.39 6.80
CA SER A 135 -10.95 0.57 6.32
C SER A 135 -10.64 2.02 5.90
N LEU A 136 -9.36 2.28 5.67
CA LEU A 136 -8.84 3.50 5.07
C LEU A 136 -7.94 3.11 3.90
N ARG A 137 -8.07 3.82 2.77
CA ARG A 137 -7.21 3.67 1.59
C ARG A 137 -6.50 4.96 1.28
N SER A 138 -5.18 4.87 1.13
CA SER A 138 -4.42 5.97 0.56
C SER A 138 -4.70 6.08 -0.94
N ILE A 139 -4.99 7.30 -1.38
CA ILE A 139 -5.37 7.61 -2.74
C ILE A 139 -4.65 8.85 -3.24
N GLY A 140 -4.46 8.93 -4.55
CA GLY A 140 -3.96 10.11 -5.26
C GLY A 140 -4.91 10.51 -6.38
N LEU A 141 -4.91 11.77 -6.77
CA LEU A 141 -5.68 12.22 -7.92
C LEU A 141 -5.22 11.47 -9.18
N ALA A 142 -6.15 10.87 -9.90
CA ALA A 142 -5.81 10.13 -11.10
C ALA A 142 -5.27 11.07 -12.18
N GLU A 143 -4.07 10.78 -12.70
CA GLU A 143 -3.49 11.57 -13.80
C GLU A 143 -4.31 11.43 -15.09
N GLN A 144 -4.87 10.25 -15.32
CA GLN A 144 -5.76 9.98 -16.43
C GLN A 144 -7.14 9.60 -15.88
N THR A 145 -8.16 10.30 -16.37
CA THR A 145 -9.54 10.04 -15.96
C THR A 145 -10.09 8.77 -16.61
N PRO A 146 -10.74 7.86 -15.86
CA PRO A 146 -11.34 6.65 -16.41
C PRO A 146 -12.50 6.94 -17.36
N TYR A 147 -13.09 8.13 -17.33
CA TYR A 147 -14.14 8.55 -18.28
C TYR A 147 -13.63 8.69 -19.72
N LYS A 148 -12.32 8.67 -19.94
CA LYS A 148 -11.67 8.68 -21.25
C LYS A 148 -10.98 7.35 -21.59
N MET A 149 -11.22 6.31 -20.81
CA MET A 149 -10.66 4.98 -21.03
C MET A 149 -11.64 4.09 -21.75
N TRP A 150 -11.11 3.14 -22.52
CA TRP A 150 -11.86 2.22 -23.36
C TRP A 150 -11.50 0.77 -23.04
N ARG A 151 -12.48 -0.11 -23.21
CA ARG A 151 -12.28 -1.56 -23.28
C ARG A 151 -12.46 -2.02 -24.72
N ILE A 152 -11.73 -3.06 -25.12
CA ILE A 152 -11.95 -3.73 -26.40
C ILE A 152 -12.89 -4.90 -26.14
N GLU A 153 -14.05 -4.88 -26.82
CA GLU A 153 -15.03 -5.98 -26.80
C GLU A 153 -15.23 -6.47 -28.23
N GLY A 154 -14.66 -7.65 -28.53
CA GLY A 154 -14.57 -8.14 -29.91
C GLY A 154 -13.70 -7.23 -30.78
N GLN A 155 -14.31 -6.59 -31.78
CA GLN A 155 -13.64 -5.63 -32.68
C GLN A 155 -14.03 -4.16 -32.41
N TYR A 156 -14.76 -3.89 -31.33
CA TYR A 156 -15.30 -2.56 -31.02
C TYR A 156 -14.76 -2.01 -29.73
N LEU A 157 -14.78 -0.68 -29.59
CA LEU A 157 -14.47 0.00 -28.33
C LEU A 157 -15.75 0.24 -27.53
N GLN A 158 -15.66 -0.05 -26.23
CA GLN A 158 -16.69 0.29 -25.23
C GLN A 158 -16.07 1.20 -24.18
N GLN A 159 -16.79 2.21 -23.72
CA GLN A 159 -16.33 3.05 -22.59
C GLN A 159 -16.06 2.19 -21.35
N ALA A 160 -14.89 2.38 -20.74
CA ALA A 160 -14.53 1.65 -19.52
C ALA A 160 -15.42 2.06 -18.34
N LEU A 161 -15.74 3.35 -18.23
CA LEU A 161 -16.62 3.91 -17.22
C LEU A 161 -17.52 4.99 -17.84
N PRO A 162 -18.78 4.67 -18.16
CA PRO A 162 -19.75 5.66 -18.61
C PRO A 162 -20.07 6.67 -17.48
N LEU A 163 -20.31 7.93 -17.83
CA LEU A 163 -20.75 8.96 -16.90
C LEU A 163 -22.23 9.26 -17.17
N GLU A 164 -23.07 9.05 -16.17
CA GLU A 164 -24.51 9.29 -16.26
C GLU A 164 -24.81 10.76 -16.63
N GLY A 165 -25.71 10.96 -17.57
CA GLY A 165 -26.03 12.30 -18.08
C GLY A 165 -25.03 12.88 -19.09
N PHE A 166 -23.91 12.19 -19.35
CA PHE A 166 -22.87 12.64 -20.28
C PHE A 166 -22.42 11.52 -21.22
N PRO A 167 -23.21 11.17 -22.24
CA PRO A 167 -22.96 10.04 -23.13
C PRO A 167 -21.62 10.13 -23.88
N GLU A 168 -21.11 11.35 -24.10
CA GLU A 168 -19.82 11.60 -24.74
C GLU A 168 -18.75 12.14 -23.76
N SER A 169 -18.74 11.64 -22.50
CA SER A 169 -17.78 12.05 -21.48
C SER A 169 -16.32 11.91 -21.94
N HIS A 170 -16.01 10.94 -22.79
CA HIS A 170 -14.69 10.73 -23.39
C HIS A 170 -14.20 11.90 -24.27
N SER A 171 -15.12 12.70 -24.84
CA SER A 171 -14.82 13.88 -25.66
C SER A 171 -14.81 15.20 -24.87
N MET A 172 -15.24 15.17 -23.61
CA MET A 172 -15.33 16.40 -22.79
C MET A 172 -13.95 16.91 -22.35
N PRO A 173 -13.79 18.24 -22.15
CA PRO A 173 -12.62 18.80 -21.47
C PRO A 173 -12.47 18.19 -20.07
N ARG A 174 -11.23 17.82 -19.69
CA ARG A 174 -10.93 17.16 -18.41
C ARG A 174 -11.48 17.94 -17.20
N GLN A 175 -11.42 19.27 -17.24
CA GLN A 175 -11.87 20.15 -16.18
C GLN A 175 -13.39 20.10 -15.91
N LYS A 176 -14.16 19.57 -16.85
CA LYS A 176 -15.61 19.36 -16.73
C LYS A 176 -16.00 17.98 -16.22
N LEU A 177 -15.03 17.05 -16.15
CA LEU A 177 -15.25 15.70 -15.63
C LEU A 177 -15.06 15.66 -14.12
N PRO A 178 -15.80 14.81 -13.38
CA PRO A 178 -15.59 14.62 -11.95
C PRO A 178 -14.16 14.21 -11.63
N ALA A 179 -13.63 14.69 -10.52
CA ALA A 179 -12.36 14.21 -10.00
C ALA A 179 -12.48 12.74 -9.59
N VAL A 180 -11.52 11.93 -10.00
CA VAL A 180 -11.40 10.53 -9.61
C VAL A 180 -10.01 10.29 -9.02
N TYR A 181 -9.94 9.31 -8.13
CA TYR A 181 -8.72 8.98 -7.41
C TYR A 181 -8.35 7.53 -7.67
N HIS A 182 -7.06 7.25 -7.75
CA HIS A 182 -6.55 5.89 -7.78
C HIS A 182 -5.94 5.51 -6.43
N GLN A 183 -6.03 4.25 -6.06
CA GLN A 183 -5.33 3.72 -4.89
C GLN A 183 -3.83 3.72 -5.18
N ASN A 184 -3.04 4.28 -4.27
CA ASN A 184 -1.60 4.49 -4.47
C ASN A 184 -0.70 3.66 -3.55
N GLY A 185 -1.28 2.80 -2.70
CA GLY A 185 -0.52 1.86 -1.86
C GLY A 185 0.40 2.48 -0.81
N TYR A 186 0.32 3.79 -0.57
CA TYR A 186 1.18 4.46 0.40
C TYR A 186 0.98 3.93 1.82
N VAL A 187 -0.28 3.87 2.27
CA VAL A 187 -0.71 3.22 3.51
C VAL A 187 -2.16 2.79 3.38
N ASP A 188 -2.45 1.54 3.75
CA ASP A 188 -3.81 1.07 3.88
C ASP A 188 -4.02 0.61 5.33
N ILE A 189 -5.22 0.85 5.88
CA ILE A 189 -5.55 0.44 7.25
C ILE A 189 -6.89 -0.27 7.22
N VAL A 190 -6.99 -1.37 7.97
CA VAL A 190 -8.21 -2.17 8.01
C VAL A 190 -8.49 -2.61 9.45
N ARG A 191 -9.77 -2.72 9.83
CA ARG A 191 -10.15 -3.31 11.11
C ARG A 191 -10.14 -4.84 11.02
N PRO A 192 -9.75 -5.55 12.09
CA PRO A 192 -9.78 -7.02 12.11
C PRO A 192 -11.15 -7.60 11.73
N ARG A 193 -12.25 -7.00 12.19
CA ARG A 193 -13.62 -7.44 11.86
C ARG A 193 -13.88 -7.46 10.35
N THR A 194 -13.35 -6.49 9.62
CA THR A 194 -13.50 -6.39 8.17
C THR A 194 -12.89 -7.61 7.46
N ILE A 195 -11.75 -8.09 7.97
CA ILE A 195 -11.07 -9.27 7.44
C ILE A 195 -11.74 -10.56 7.91
N LEU A 196 -12.03 -10.67 9.21
CA LEU A 196 -12.45 -11.93 9.82
C LEU A 196 -13.92 -12.23 9.62
N GLU A 197 -14.77 -11.20 9.66
CA GLU A 197 -16.24 -11.35 9.63
C GLU A 197 -16.83 -11.00 8.25
N MET A 198 -16.25 -10.02 7.54
CA MET A 198 -16.76 -9.55 6.25
C MET A 198 -16.02 -10.15 5.05
N ASP A 199 -14.94 -10.94 5.27
CA ASP A 199 -14.08 -11.52 4.24
C ASP A 199 -13.56 -10.50 3.22
N SER A 200 -13.18 -9.32 3.71
CA SER A 200 -12.81 -8.18 2.86
C SER A 200 -11.61 -7.44 3.43
N MET A 201 -10.75 -6.92 2.54
CA MET A 201 -9.71 -5.93 2.90
C MET A 201 -10.24 -4.50 2.91
N VAL A 202 -11.48 -4.29 2.52
CA VAL A 202 -12.05 -2.95 2.27
C VAL A 202 -13.29 -2.70 3.12
N GLY A 203 -14.23 -3.67 3.19
CA GLY A 203 -15.53 -3.52 3.84
C GLY A 203 -16.48 -2.64 3.04
N HIS A 204 -17.43 -2.02 3.73
CA HIS A 204 -18.46 -1.17 3.13
C HIS A 204 -18.20 0.32 3.33
N THR A 205 -17.63 0.69 4.48
CA THR A 205 -17.34 2.09 4.84
C THR A 205 -15.84 2.35 4.78
N VAL A 206 -15.39 3.02 3.71
CA VAL A 206 -13.98 3.25 3.42
C VAL A 206 -13.64 4.73 3.55
N LEU A 207 -12.67 5.07 4.40
CA LEU A 207 -12.14 6.42 4.51
C LEU A 207 -11.12 6.71 3.43
N PRO A 208 -11.23 7.80 2.68
CA PRO A 208 -10.20 8.25 1.79
C PRO A 208 -9.07 8.94 2.59
N PHE A 209 -7.83 8.63 2.24
CA PHE A 209 -6.65 9.34 2.71
C PHE A 209 -5.85 9.86 1.52
N VAL A 210 -6.04 11.12 1.19
CA VAL A 210 -5.37 11.73 0.04
C VAL A 210 -3.91 11.97 0.38
N VAL A 211 -3.02 11.38 -0.42
CA VAL A 211 -1.57 11.60 -0.39
C VAL A 211 -1.17 12.29 -1.69
N GLU A 212 -0.67 13.49 -1.54
CA GLU A 212 -0.20 14.31 -2.66
C GLU A 212 1.24 13.93 -3.04
N GLY A 213 1.60 14.22 -4.28
CA GLY A 213 2.92 13.97 -4.81
C GLY A 213 3.09 12.58 -5.43
N LYS A 214 4.31 12.31 -5.88
CA LYS A 214 4.65 11.06 -6.53
C LYS A 214 4.86 9.95 -5.50
N ILE A 215 4.23 8.82 -5.73
CA ILE A 215 4.50 7.61 -4.96
C ILE A 215 5.53 6.77 -5.71
N HIS A 216 6.59 6.39 -4.99
CA HIS A 216 7.69 5.60 -5.55
C HIS A 216 7.50 4.13 -5.15
N GLU A 217 7.20 3.30 -6.13
CA GLU A 217 7.01 1.86 -5.96
C GLU A 217 7.91 1.07 -6.91
N LEU A 218 8.31 -0.12 -6.48
CA LEU A 218 9.08 -1.07 -7.28
C LEU A 218 8.20 -2.22 -7.75
N ASP A 219 7.80 -2.19 -9.02
CA ASP A 219 7.07 -3.28 -9.66
C ASP A 219 7.89 -3.97 -10.74
N TYR A 220 8.72 -3.21 -11.45
CA TYR A 220 9.50 -3.66 -12.59
C TYR A 220 10.98 -3.29 -12.43
N PRO A 221 11.92 -4.09 -13.02
CA PRO A 221 13.37 -3.84 -12.89
C PRO A 221 13.84 -2.47 -13.36
N GLU A 222 13.23 -1.93 -14.40
CA GLU A 222 13.56 -0.62 -14.96
C GLU A 222 13.30 0.55 -14.02
N GLN A 223 12.49 0.34 -12.98
CA GLN A 223 12.21 1.36 -11.96
C GLN A 223 13.33 1.47 -10.90
N ILE A 224 14.25 0.48 -10.82
CA ILE A 224 15.27 0.42 -9.76
C ILE A 224 16.13 1.69 -9.69
N PRO A 225 16.70 2.20 -10.79
CA PRO A 225 17.56 3.40 -10.72
C PRO A 225 16.79 4.65 -10.23
N ALA A 226 15.57 4.82 -10.74
CA ALA A 226 14.71 5.95 -10.33
C ALA A 226 14.29 5.85 -8.86
N LEU A 227 13.98 4.63 -8.39
CA LEU A 227 13.64 4.37 -7.00
C LEU A 227 14.82 4.64 -6.07
N ALA A 228 16.02 4.17 -6.41
CA ALA A 228 17.22 4.41 -5.62
C ALA A 228 17.49 5.93 -5.48
N ALA A 229 17.42 6.66 -6.58
CA ALA A 229 17.58 8.11 -6.56
C ALA A 229 16.51 8.82 -5.73
N ALA A 230 15.26 8.34 -5.75
CA ALA A 230 14.17 8.88 -4.92
C ALA A 230 14.42 8.62 -3.42
N VAL A 231 14.86 7.41 -3.07
CA VAL A 231 15.22 7.05 -1.69
C VAL A 231 16.39 7.88 -1.17
N GLU A 232 17.44 8.08 -1.98
CA GLU A 232 18.57 8.92 -1.59
C GLU A 232 18.14 10.38 -1.32
N ARG A 233 17.31 10.96 -2.19
CA ARG A 233 16.75 12.31 -1.95
C ARG A 233 15.96 12.36 -0.67
N TRP A 234 15.04 11.40 -0.49
CA TRP A 234 14.22 11.31 0.72
C TRP A 234 15.08 11.20 2.00
N GLN A 235 16.15 10.40 1.98
CA GLN A 235 17.10 10.27 3.10
C GLN A 235 17.81 11.60 3.42
N ARG A 236 18.06 12.45 2.41
CA ARG A 236 18.64 13.78 2.60
C ARG A 236 17.60 14.87 2.95
N GLY A 237 16.31 14.49 3.04
CA GLY A 237 15.23 15.45 3.28
C GLY A 237 14.93 16.38 2.10
N GLU A 238 15.35 16.00 0.89
CA GLU A 238 15.14 16.76 -0.33
C GLU A 238 13.74 16.46 -0.91
N PRO A 239 13.03 17.45 -1.45
CA PRO A 239 11.76 17.23 -2.13
C PRO A 239 11.94 16.44 -3.42
N ASP A 240 10.89 15.75 -3.85
CA ASP A 240 10.86 15.20 -5.20
C ASP A 240 10.95 16.34 -6.23
N PRO A 241 11.66 16.10 -7.35
CA PRO A 241 11.67 17.06 -8.44
C PRO A 241 10.25 17.31 -8.93
N GLU A 242 9.89 18.58 -9.15
CA GLU A 242 8.63 18.88 -9.81
C GLU A 242 8.55 18.09 -11.14
N PRO A 243 7.37 17.51 -11.45
CA PRO A 243 7.20 16.88 -12.76
C PRO A 243 7.52 17.92 -13.84
N GLU A 244 8.38 17.55 -14.80
CA GLU A 244 8.64 18.41 -15.95
C GLU A 244 7.27 18.82 -16.53
N LYS A 245 6.95 20.10 -16.38
CA LYS A 245 5.79 20.68 -17.08
C LYS A 245 6.10 20.49 -18.56
N HIS A 246 5.49 19.51 -19.21
CA HIS A 246 5.52 19.44 -20.66
C HIS A 246 5.08 20.82 -21.17
N ARG A 247 6.06 21.65 -21.53
CA ARG A 247 5.81 22.86 -22.28
C ARG A 247 5.25 22.37 -23.62
N HIS A 248 3.93 22.36 -23.74
CA HIS A 248 3.32 22.37 -25.05
C HIS A 248 3.79 23.70 -25.67
N SER A 249 4.86 23.59 -26.46
CA SER A 249 5.20 24.63 -27.42
C SER A 249 3.98 24.83 -28.31
N ALA A 250 3.48 26.05 -28.28
CA ALA A 250 2.39 26.55 -29.09
C ALA A 250 2.68 26.37 -30.60
#